data_345e95a25ba73735f42b9acdf8e59ce9
#
_entry.id   345e95a25ba73735f42b9acdf8e59ce9
#
_cell.length_a   1.000
_cell.length_b   1.000
_cell.length_c   1.000
_cell.angle_alpha   90.00
_cell.angle_beta   90.00
_cell.angle_gamma   90.00
#
_symmetry.space_group_name_H-M   'P 1'
#
loop_
_entity.id
_entity.type
_entity.pdbx_description
1 polymer ?
#
loop_
_entity_poly.entity_id
_entity_poly.type
_entity_poly.pdbx_seq_one_letter_code
_entity_poly.pdbx_strand_id
1 'polypeptide(L)'
;EGVMISNYIGHGVMDRWSQSKGLFKPDDVHKLTNQEQLTFALMLTCINGYFVNPSKYSFAEEFILASGGAIATFAPSNVSYTWEDTILAHAIASLIFEDGNRILGTITTQSKITAYEQGASQNLLKMFTLFGDPAVRLKEW
;
A
#
# COMPACT_ATOMS: atom_id res chain seq x y z
N GLU A 1 -20.16 -1.85 3.45
CA GLU A 1 -19.66 -0.50 3.14
C GLU A 1 -18.16 -0.60 2.86
N GLY A 2 -17.68 0.05 1.79
CA GLY A 2 -16.27 0.12 1.44
C GLY A 2 -15.62 1.39 2.00
N VAL A 3 -14.29 1.42 1.97
CA VAL A 3 -13.49 2.60 2.28
C VAL A 3 -12.62 2.95 1.09
N MET A 4 -12.44 4.23 0.81
CA MET A 4 -11.62 4.68 -0.32
C MET A 4 -10.15 4.36 -0.12
N ILE A 5 -9.64 4.51 1.09
CA ILE A 5 -8.26 4.23 1.47
C ILE A 5 -8.28 3.35 2.72
N SER A 6 -7.56 2.24 2.66
CA SER A 6 -7.20 1.44 3.84
C SER A 6 -5.70 1.55 4.09
N ASN A 7 -5.33 1.84 5.32
CA ASN A 7 -3.93 2.03 5.70
C ASN A 7 -3.54 1.11 6.86
N TYR A 8 -2.45 0.41 6.70
CA TYR A 8 -1.83 -0.37 7.77
C TYR A 8 -0.37 0.03 7.94
N ILE A 9 -0.02 0.43 9.16
CA ILE A 9 1.37 0.69 9.58
C ILE A 9 1.71 -0.28 10.70
N GLY A 10 2.77 -1.08 10.53
CA GLY A 10 3.18 -2.04 11.54
C GLY A 10 4.07 -3.15 11.02
N HIS A 11 4.18 -4.22 11.77
CA HIS A 11 4.94 -5.39 11.32
C HIS A 11 4.16 -6.20 10.28
N GLY A 12 4.86 -6.69 9.27
CA GLY A 12 4.32 -7.58 8.26
C GLY A 12 5.33 -8.62 7.80
N VAL A 13 4.84 -9.60 7.10
CA VAL A 13 5.59 -10.59 6.35
C VAL A 13 5.02 -10.67 4.94
N MET A 14 5.63 -11.42 4.06
CA MET A 14 5.28 -11.44 2.63
C MET A 14 3.77 -11.63 2.37
N ASP A 15 3.09 -12.43 3.17
CA ASP A 15 1.71 -12.88 2.95
C ASP A 15 0.70 -12.37 3.99
N ARG A 16 1.04 -11.46 4.90
CA ARG A 16 0.07 -10.97 5.92
C ARG A 16 0.55 -9.78 6.71
N TRP A 17 -0.40 -9.10 7.35
CA TRP A 17 -0.13 -8.13 8.39
C TRP A 17 0.07 -8.82 9.75
N SER A 18 0.99 -8.29 10.57
CA SER A 18 1.47 -8.86 11.83
C SER A 18 2.23 -10.19 11.67
N GLN A 19 3.27 -10.37 12.48
CA GLN A 19 4.14 -11.55 12.42
C GLN A 19 3.55 -12.76 13.14
N SER A 20 2.95 -12.55 14.33
CA SER A 20 2.69 -13.64 15.28
C SER A 20 1.41 -14.43 15.03
N LYS A 21 0.31 -13.80 14.64
CA LYS A 21 -0.99 -14.47 14.47
C LYS A 21 -1.70 -14.14 13.15
N GLY A 22 -1.09 -13.28 12.30
CA GLY A 22 -1.73 -12.82 11.08
C GLY A 22 -2.99 -12.02 11.39
N LEU A 23 -2.84 -10.71 11.57
CA LEU A 23 -3.98 -9.81 11.78
C LEU A 23 -4.93 -9.85 10.58
N PHE A 24 -4.37 -9.89 9.39
CA PHE A 24 -5.09 -9.97 8.12
C PHE A 24 -4.22 -10.73 7.11
N LYS A 25 -4.79 -11.70 6.40
CA LYS A 25 -4.09 -12.64 5.52
C LYS A 25 -4.90 -12.93 4.25
N PRO A 26 -4.37 -13.62 3.23
CA PRO A 26 -5.06 -13.87 1.96
C PRO A 26 -6.46 -14.44 2.11
N ASP A 27 -6.66 -15.43 2.99
CA ASP A 27 -8.00 -16.01 3.23
C ASP A 27 -9.03 -14.96 3.69
N ASP A 28 -8.60 -13.90 4.36
CA ASP A 28 -9.48 -12.84 4.84
C ASP A 28 -9.77 -11.85 3.72
N VAL A 29 -8.78 -11.56 2.86
CA VAL A 29 -8.96 -10.73 1.65
C VAL A 29 -9.99 -11.38 0.72
N HIS A 30 -9.87 -12.68 0.47
CA HIS A 30 -10.79 -13.42 -0.42
C HIS A 30 -12.23 -13.54 0.13
N LYS A 31 -12.45 -13.25 1.42
CA LYS A 31 -13.78 -13.18 2.04
C LYS A 31 -14.42 -11.79 1.99
N LEU A 32 -13.72 -10.78 1.51
CA LEU A 32 -14.28 -9.42 1.39
C LEU A 32 -15.42 -9.41 0.38
N THR A 33 -16.50 -8.71 0.73
CA THR A 33 -17.74 -8.64 -0.06
C THR A 33 -18.06 -7.26 -0.60
N ASN A 34 -17.06 -6.38 -0.66
CA ASN A 34 -17.18 -4.98 -1.10
C ASN A 34 -16.87 -4.79 -2.60
N GLN A 35 -17.22 -5.74 -3.45
CA GLN A 35 -16.80 -5.89 -4.87
C GLN A 35 -16.85 -4.61 -5.72
N GLU A 36 -17.82 -3.74 -5.50
CA GLU A 36 -17.96 -2.48 -6.24
C GLU A 36 -17.35 -1.27 -5.52
N GLN A 37 -16.76 -1.49 -4.34
CA GLN A 37 -16.19 -0.45 -3.48
C GLN A 37 -14.76 -0.82 -3.08
N LEU A 38 -13.90 -0.97 -4.10
CA LEU A 38 -12.52 -1.32 -3.91
C LEU A 38 -11.73 -0.18 -3.26
N THR A 39 -10.82 -0.53 -2.36
CA THR A 39 -9.97 0.41 -1.63
C THR A 39 -8.63 0.64 -2.35
N PHE A 40 -8.00 1.79 -2.12
CA PHE A 40 -6.56 1.93 -2.29
C PHE A 40 -5.88 1.51 -0.99
N ALA A 41 -5.15 0.38 -1.01
CA ALA A 41 -4.54 -0.17 0.18
C ALA A 41 -3.08 0.27 0.34
N LEU A 42 -2.80 1.01 1.42
CA LEU A 42 -1.46 1.43 1.82
C LEU A 42 -0.91 0.42 2.83
N MET A 43 0.17 -0.26 2.47
CA MET A 43 0.83 -1.27 3.29
C MET A 43 2.20 -0.77 3.73
N LEU A 44 2.22 0.04 4.79
CA LEU A 44 3.43 0.62 5.36
C LEU A 44 4.04 -0.35 6.39
N THR A 45 4.68 -1.38 5.87
CA THR A 45 5.15 -2.55 6.61
C THR A 45 6.27 -3.24 5.85
N CYS A 46 6.85 -4.32 6.38
CA CYS A 46 7.89 -5.08 5.68
C CYS A 46 7.31 -6.02 4.62
N ILE A 47 7.97 -6.11 3.47
CA ILE A 47 7.87 -7.15 2.43
C ILE A 47 6.47 -7.57 1.95
N ASN A 48 5.42 -6.82 2.24
CA ASN A 48 4.08 -7.12 1.73
C ASN A 48 3.95 -7.01 0.21
N GLY A 49 4.87 -6.29 -0.45
CA GLY A 49 4.97 -6.18 -1.90
C GLY A 49 6.13 -6.98 -2.52
N TYR A 50 6.54 -8.09 -1.92
CA TYR A 50 7.64 -8.92 -2.44
C TYR A 50 7.22 -9.79 -3.62
N PHE A 51 6.95 -9.14 -4.76
CA PHE A 51 6.43 -9.73 -5.99
C PHE A 51 7.43 -10.61 -6.76
N VAL A 52 8.71 -10.62 -6.39
CA VAL A 52 9.74 -11.43 -7.07
C VAL A 52 9.75 -12.90 -6.64
N ASN A 53 8.85 -13.31 -5.74
CA ASN A 53 8.74 -14.72 -5.33
C ASN A 53 8.06 -15.54 -6.43
N PRO A 54 8.74 -16.55 -7.01
CA PRO A 54 8.18 -17.31 -8.15
C PRO A 54 7.10 -18.34 -7.74
N SER A 55 6.94 -18.57 -6.43
CA SER A 55 6.10 -19.66 -5.92
C SER A 55 4.83 -19.19 -5.22
N LYS A 56 4.76 -17.93 -4.83
CA LYS A 56 3.62 -17.37 -4.08
C LYS A 56 3.45 -15.90 -4.38
N TYR A 57 2.21 -15.46 -4.43
CA TYR A 57 1.88 -14.05 -4.47
C TYR A 57 2.26 -13.35 -3.15
N SER A 58 2.69 -12.11 -3.25
CA SER A 58 2.81 -11.21 -2.10
C SER A 58 1.43 -10.77 -1.63
N PHE A 59 1.35 -10.25 -0.41
CA PHE A 59 0.07 -9.81 0.13
C PHE A 59 -0.54 -8.66 -0.69
N ALA A 60 0.29 -7.79 -1.26
CA ALA A 60 -0.15 -6.73 -2.17
C ALA A 60 -0.79 -7.29 -3.45
N GLU A 61 -0.23 -8.36 -4.02
CA GLU A 61 -0.81 -9.04 -5.19
C GLU A 61 -2.12 -9.74 -4.83
N GLU A 62 -2.22 -10.40 -3.69
CA GLU A 62 -3.46 -11.03 -3.21
C GLU A 62 -4.61 -10.03 -3.11
N PHE A 63 -4.35 -8.80 -2.65
CA PHE A 63 -5.35 -7.74 -2.61
C PHE A 63 -5.83 -7.31 -4.00
N ILE A 64 -4.96 -7.28 -5.00
CA ILE A 64 -5.33 -6.94 -6.38
C ILE A 64 -6.09 -8.07 -7.05
N LEU A 65 -5.74 -9.32 -6.76
CA LEU A 65 -6.34 -10.49 -7.39
C LEU A 65 -7.71 -10.85 -6.81
N ALA A 66 -7.99 -10.42 -5.58
CA ALA A 66 -9.26 -10.69 -4.93
C ALA A 66 -10.38 -9.76 -5.45
N SER A 67 -11.55 -10.31 -5.76
CA SER A 67 -12.70 -9.56 -6.29
C SER A 67 -13.20 -8.45 -5.36
N GLY A 68 -13.09 -8.63 -4.04
CA GLY A 68 -13.42 -7.62 -3.01
C GLY A 68 -12.18 -6.97 -2.38
N GLY A 69 -11.02 -7.07 -2.99
CA GLY A 69 -9.77 -6.58 -2.46
C GLY A 69 -9.54 -5.08 -2.67
N ALA A 70 -8.55 -4.73 -3.48
CA ALA A 70 -8.16 -3.35 -3.71
C ALA A 70 -8.13 -3.00 -5.20
N ILE A 71 -8.43 -1.72 -5.53
CA ILE A 71 -8.22 -1.17 -6.87
C ILE A 71 -6.73 -0.97 -7.16
N ALA A 72 -5.96 -0.72 -6.12
CA ALA A 72 -4.51 -0.61 -6.15
C ALA A 72 -3.93 -0.84 -4.76
N THR A 73 -2.69 -1.31 -4.68
CA THR A 73 -1.94 -1.38 -3.43
C THR A 73 -0.61 -0.66 -3.56
N PHE A 74 -0.13 -0.07 -2.47
CA PHE A 74 1.19 0.53 -2.39
C PHE A 74 1.95 -0.10 -1.25
N ALA A 75 2.99 -0.87 -1.57
CA ALA A 75 3.64 -1.77 -0.63
C ALA A 75 5.14 -1.91 -0.90
N PRO A 76 5.96 -2.18 0.13
CA PRO A 76 7.39 -2.37 -0.03
C PRO A 76 7.74 -3.81 -0.46
N SER A 77 8.67 -3.93 -1.39
CA SER A 77 9.25 -5.20 -1.83
C SER A 77 10.40 -5.69 -0.94
N ASN A 78 10.77 -4.94 0.11
CA ASN A 78 11.85 -5.27 1.04
C ASN A 78 11.48 -4.85 2.45
N VAL A 79 12.40 -5.05 3.41
CA VAL A 79 12.25 -4.61 4.79
C VAL A 79 12.25 -3.09 4.85
N SER A 80 11.20 -2.52 5.45
CA SER A 80 11.08 -1.09 5.73
C SER A 80 11.30 -0.79 7.21
N TYR A 81 11.54 0.48 7.52
CA TYR A 81 11.68 0.97 8.88
C TYR A 81 10.49 1.85 9.25
N THR A 82 9.89 1.62 10.41
CA THR A 82 8.68 2.32 10.85
C THR A 82 8.80 3.85 10.80
N TRP A 83 9.99 4.41 11.10
CA TRP A 83 10.20 5.85 11.03
C TRP A 83 10.15 6.39 9.59
N GLU A 84 10.70 5.65 8.61
CA GLU A 84 10.58 6.01 7.18
C GLU A 84 9.15 5.82 6.66
N ASP A 85 8.49 4.73 7.08
CA ASP A 85 7.09 4.48 6.75
C ASP A 85 6.19 5.59 7.26
N THR A 86 6.49 6.15 8.45
CA THR A 86 5.76 7.28 9.02
C THR A 86 5.94 8.55 8.18
N ILE A 87 7.16 8.86 7.75
CA ILE A 87 7.42 10.00 6.86
C ILE A 87 6.64 9.84 5.54
N LEU A 88 6.69 8.65 4.95
CA LEU A 88 5.96 8.35 3.72
C LEU A 88 4.44 8.46 3.91
N ALA A 89 3.91 7.98 5.04
CA ALA A 89 2.48 8.10 5.38
C ALA A 89 2.04 9.56 5.44
N HIS A 90 2.81 10.41 6.09
CA HIS A 90 2.53 11.85 6.17
C HIS A 90 2.56 12.50 4.79
N ALA A 91 3.56 12.19 3.97
CA ALA A 91 3.66 12.73 2.61
C ALA A 91 2.45 12.31 1.74
N ILE A 92 2.00 11.05 1.84
CA ILE A 92 0.80 10.57 1.14
C ILE A 92 -0.44 11.31 1.63
N ALA A 93 -0.60 11.45 2.95
CA ALA A 93 -1.75 12.12 3.54
C ALA A 93 -1.84 13.59 3.12
N SER A 94 -0.74 14.34 3.19
CA SER A 94 -0.69 15.75 2.73
C SER A 94 -1.07 15.87 1.25
N LEU A 95 -0.51 15.03 0.38
CA LEU A 95 -0.83 15.05 -1.05
C LEU A 95 -2.31 14.80 -1.33
N ILE A 96 -2.94 13.90 -0.59
CA ILE A 96 -4.35 13.54 -0.81
C ILE A 96 -5.28 14.58 -0.17
N PHE A 97 -5.06 14.93 1.09
CA PHE A 97 -6.03 15.66 1.91
C PHE A 97 -5.80 17.17 1.93
N GLU A 98 -4.56 17.63 1.79
CA GLU A 98 -4.20 19.05 1.79
C GLU A 98 -4.09 19.59 0.36
N ASP A 99 -3.35 18.88 -0.52
CA ASP A 99 -3.11 19.31 -1.90
C ASP A 99 -4.21 18.87 -2.89
N GLY A 100 -5.13 18.00 -2.46
CA GLY A 100 -6.24 17.52 -3.28
C GLY A 100 -5.84 16.59 -4.43
N ASN A 101 -4.63 16.00 -4.40
CA ASN A 101 -4.22 15.03 -5.42
C ASN A 101 -5.09 13.78 -5.37
N ARG A 102 -5.45 13.26 -6.56
CA ARG A 102 -6.34 12.09 -6.68
C ARG A 102 -5.76 10.99 -7.57
N ILE A 103 -4.75 11.25 -8.36
CA ILE A 103 -4.16 10.28 -9.30
C ILE A 103 -3.11 9.46 -8.56
N LEU A 104 -3.29 8.13 -8.51
CA LEU A 104 -2.43 7.24 -7.71
C LEU A 104 -0.95 7.30 -8.10
N GLY A 105 -0.65 7.35 -9.39
CA GLY A 105 0.73 7.50 -9.87
C GLY A 105 1.40 8.79 -9.40
N THR A 106 0.65 9.90 -9.39
CA THR A 106 1.14 11.18 -8.86
C THR A 106 1.36 11.09 -7.35
N ILE A 107 0.37 10.60 -6.60
CA ILE A 107 0.43 10.46 -5.15
C ILE A 107 1.64 9.60 -4.75
N THR A 108 1.78 8.43 -5.32
CA THR A 108 2.84 7.48 -4.94
C THR A 108 4.24 7.93 -5.36
N THR A 109 4.37 8.65 -6.48
CA THR A 109 5.66 9.18 -6.93
C THR A 109 6.08 10.38 -6.11
N GLN A 110 5.20 11.37 -5.97
CA GLN A 110 5.52 12.60 -5.23
C GLN A 110 5.74 12.32 -3.74
N SER A 111 4.95 11.42 -3.12
CA SER A 111 5.16 11.06 -1.71
C SER A 111 6.54 10.45 -1.46
N LYS A 112 7.06 9.64 -2.38
CA LYS A 112 8.43 9.10 -2.26
C LYS A 112 9.48 10.20 -2.37
N ILE A 113 9.32 11.15 -3.30
CA ILE A 113 10.22 12.30 -3.45
C ILE A 113 10.21 13.15 -2.17
N THR A 114 9.02 13.51 -1.69
CA THR A 114 8.85 14.28 -0.45
C THR A 114 9.45 13.55 0.75
N ALA A 115 9.21 12.24 0.86
CA ALA A 115 9.80 11.44 1.96
C ALA A 115 11.33 11.45 1.91
N TYR A 116 11.92 11.35 0.72
CA TYR A 116 13.38 11.45 0.56
C TYR A 116 13.92 12.81 0.95
N GLU A 117 13.25 13.89 0.54
CA GLU A 117 13.61 15.27 0.93
C GLU A 117 13.51 15.49 2.44
N GLN A 118 12.64 14.74 3.13
CA GLN A 118 12.48 14.74 4.58
C GLN A 118 13.41 13.74 5.30
N GLY A 119 14.35 13.13 4.59
CA GLY A 119 15.43 12.33 5.15
C GLY A 119 15.24 10.82 5.07
N ALA A 120 14.17 10.33 4.43
CA ALA A 120 14.06 8.90 4.16
C ALA A 120 15.15 8.42 3.19
N SER A 121 15.52 7.15 3.27
CA SER A 121 16.60 6.59 2.47
C SER A 121 16.21 6.39 1.00
N GLN A 122 17.23 6.30 0.13
CA GLN A 122 17.01 5.88 -1.27
C GLN A 122 16.40 4.47 -1.37
N ASN A 123 16.60 3.63 -0.38
CA ASN A 123 16.00 2.29 -0.36
C ASN A 123 14.49 2.36 -0.31
N LEU A 124 13.92 3.28 0.48
CA LEU A 124 12.47 3.52 0.50
C LEU A 124 11.93 3.84 -0.89
N LEU A 125 12.59 4.72 -1.66
CA LEU A 125 12.15 5.08 -3.01
C LEU A 125 12.11 3.89 -3.95
N LYS A 126 13.08 2.96 -3.81
CA LYS A 126 13.24 1.80 -4.68
C LYS A 126 12.30 0.65 -4.32
N MET A 127 12.05 0.44 -3.02
CA MET A 127 11.30 -0.72 -2.56
C MET A 127 9.78 -0.52 -2.58
N PHE A 128 9.28 0.69 -2.36
CA PHE A 128 7.84 0.94 -2.42
C PHE A 128 7.33 0.96 -3.86
N THR A 129 6.39 0.06 -4.14
CA THR A 129 5.84 -0.18 -5.48
C THR A 129 4.33 -0.01 -5.47
N LEU A 130 3.81 0.67 -6.49
CA LEU A 130 2.38 0.71 -6.78
C LEU A 130 2.02 -0.53 -7.60
N PHE A 131 1.11 -1.34 -7.08
CA PHE A 131 0.45 -2.43 -7.81
C PHE A 131 -0.92 -1.93 -8.23
N GLY A 132 -1.20 -1.92 -9.51
CA GLY A 132 -2.41 -1.38 -10.11
C GLY A 132 -2.11 -0.33 -11.19
N ASP A 133 -3.16 0.24 -11.76
CA ASP A 133 -3.03 1.27 -12.78
C ASP A 133 -2.68 2.64 -12.16
N PRO A 134 -1.55 3.26 -12.50
CA PRO A 134 -1.17 4.57 -11.97
C PRO A 134 -2.10 5.70 -12.39
N ALA A 135 -2.92 5.51 -13.45
CA ALA A 135 -3.91 6.50 -13.90
C ALA A 135 -5.21 6.48 -13.09
N VAL A 136 -5.41 5.51 -12.21
CA VAL A 136 -6.59 5.45 -11.34
C VAL A 136 -6.70 6.73 -10.52
N ARG A 137 -7.92 7.28 -10.50
CA ARG A 137 -8.28 8.47 -9.75
C ARG A 137 -9.15 8.10 -8.54
N LEU A 138 -8.72 8.51 -7.36
CA LEU A 138 -9.53 8.43 -6.14
C LEU A 138 -10.78 9.29 -6.26
N LYS A 139 -11.92 8.82 -5.74
CA LYS A 139 -13.17 9.58 -5.71
C LYS A 139 -12.99 10.89 -4.93
N GLU A 140 -13.79 11.87 -5.27
CA GLU A 140 -13.96 13.06 -4.45
C GLU A 140 -14.86 12.73 -3.24
N TRP A 141 -14.63 13.45 -2.14
CA TRP A 141 -15.41 13.31 -0.89
C TRP A 141 -16.83 13.85 -1.08
#